data_9061f3c7660b9495513d7eb8d7c500ae
#
_entry.id   9061f3c7660b9495513d7eb8d7c500ae
#
_cell.length_a   1.000
_cell.length_b   1.000
_cell.length_c   1.000
_cell.angle_alpha   90.00
_cell.angle_beta   90.00
_cell.angle_gamma   90.00
#
_symmetry.space_group_name_H-M   'P 1'
#
loop_
_entity.id
_entity.type
_entity.pdbx_description
1 polymer ?
#
loop_
_entity_poly.entity_id
_entity_poly.type
_entity_poly.pdbx_seq_one_letter_code
_entity_poly.pdbx_strand_id
1 'polypeptide(L)'
;QIDFSTKLVAIFGCGDQEDYAEYFCDAMGTVRDIVEAKGGTILGYTSTESYEFEASKALVEGDDSQFVGLCIDEDRQPELTEERVNNWCKQIHEEMCLAELEG
;
A
#
# COMPACT_ATOMS: atom_id res chain seq x y z
N GLN A 1 -5.56 13.17 -20.11
CA GLN A 1 -5.25 11.79 -19.84
C GLN A 1 -3.88 11.64 -19.18
N ILE A 2 -3.81 10.87 -18.09
CA ILE A 2 -2.58 10.71 -17.31
C ILE A 2 -1.84 9.46 -17.75
N ASP A 3 -0.54 9.59 -17.95
CA ASP A 3 0.35 8.48 -18.28
C ASP A 3 1.38 8.33 -17.16
N PHE A 4 1.38 7.19 -16.49
CA PHE A 4 2.31 6.90 -15.40
C PHE A 4 3.50 6.04 -15.81
N SER A 5 3.72 5.81 -17.11
CA SER A 5 4.73 4.87 -17.60
C SER A 5 6.16 5.15 -17.13
N THR A 6 6.45 6.40 -16.72
CA THR A 6 7.77 6.77 -16.20
C THR A 6 7.74 7.08 -14.69
N LYS A 7 6.63 6.77 -14.03
CA LYS A 7 6.43 7.17 -12.63
C LYS A 7 6.57 5.99 -11.67
N LEU A 8 7.18 6.28 -10.53
CA LEU A 8 7.17 5.39 -9.38
C LEU A 8 6.12 5.93 -8.41
N VAL A 9 5.21 5.07 -7.96
CA VAL A 9 4.06 5.49 -7.16
C VAL A 9 4.00 4.67 -5.88
N ALA A 10 3.85 5.34 -4.75
CA ALA A 10 3.61 4.69 -3.47
C ALA A 10 2.20 5.09 -2.98
N ILE A 11 1.45 4.12 -2.48
CA ILE A 11 0.05 4.30 -2.13
C ILE A 11 -0.14 4.09 -0.63
N PHE A 12 -0.90 4.99 0.02
CA PHE A 12 -1.33 4.74 1.39
C PHE A 12 -2.84 4.99 1.48
N GLY A 13 -3.46 4.39 2.48
CA GLY A 13 -4.88 4.56 2.69
C GLY A 13 -5.25 4.32 4.14
N CYS A 14 -6.46 4.72 4.51
CA CYS A 14 -6.99 4.55 5.85
C CYS A 14 -8.08 3.48 5.83
N GLY A 15 -8.20 2.74 6.93
CA GLY A 15 -9.23 1.73 7.08
C GLY A 15 -9.53 1.45 8.53
N ASP A 16 -10.56 0.64 8.78
CA ASP A 16 -10.98 0.19 10.10
C ASP A 16 -11.12 -1.33 10.06
N GLN A 17 -10.23 -2.02 10.76
CA GLN A 17 -10.15 -3.49 10.73
C GLN A 17 -11.36 -4.17 11.32
N GLU A 18 -12.11 -3.50 12.22
CA GLU A 18 -13.28 -4.08 12.84
C GLU A 18 -14.57 -3.73 12.11
N ASP A 19 -14.83 -2.43 11.89
CA ASP A 19 -16.09 -2.00 11.28
C ASP A 19 -16.15 -2.27 9.79
N TYR A 20 -15.00 -2.33 9.12
CA TYR A 20 -14.91 -2.56 7.68
C TYR A 20 -13.94 -3.70 7.35
N ALA A 21 -13.99 -4.77 8.15
CA ALA A 21 -13.09 -5.91 7.98
C ALA A 21 -13.16 -6.57 6.61
N GLU A 22 -14.33 -6.56 5.98
CA GLU A 22 -14.53 -7.17 4.65
C GLU A 22 -14.08 -6.26 3.49
N TYR A 23 -13.85 -4.98 3.79
CA TYR A 23 -13.49 -3.97 2.79
C TYR A 23 -12.26 -3.18 3.20
N PHE A 24 -11.41 -3.78 4.02
CA PHE A 24 -10.29 -3.07 4.64
C PHE A 24 -9.36 -2.47 3.60
N CYS A 25 -9.25 -1.14 3.60
CA CYS A 25 -8.38 -0.37 2.69
C CYS A 25 -8.64 -0.64 1.20
N ASP A 26 -9.86 -1.00 0.83
CA ASP A 26 -10.21 -1.33 -0.56
C ASP A 26 -9.89 -0.21 -1.56
N ALA A 27 -9.99 1.06 -1.14
CA ALA A 27 -9.69 2.19 -2.00
C ALA A 27 -8.26 2.13 -2.55
N MET A 28 -7.32 1.59 -1.78
CA MET A 28 -5.94 1.41 -2.24
C MET A 28 -5.86 0.46 -3.42
N GLY A 29 -6.65 -0.61 -3.40
CA GLY A 29 -6.70 -1.55 -4.51
C GLY A 29 -7.24 -0.90 -5.78
N THR A 30 -8.23 -0.05 -5.65
CA THR A 30 -8.78 0.69 -6.77
C THR A 30 -7.74 1.63 -7.37
N VAL A 31 -7.00 2.36 -6.51
CA VAL A 31 -5.93 3.24 -6.98
C VAL A 31 -4.81 2.45 -7.67
N ARG A 32 -4.41 1.32 -7.08
CA ARG A 32 -3.42 0.42 -7.69
C ARG A 32 -3.83 0.04 -9.10
N ASP A 33 -5.08 -0.38 -9.27
CA ASP A 33 -5.56 -0.82 -10.57
C ASP A 33 -5.47 0.30 -11.62
N ILE A 34 -5.80 1.52 -11.22
CA ILE A 34 -5.73 2.69 -12.12
C ILE A 34 -4.27 2.99 -12.48
N VAL A 35 -3.38 3.01 -11.49
CA VAL A 35 -1.96 3.31 -11.71
C VAL A 35 -1.33 2.28 -12.64
N GLU A 36 -1.58 0.99 -12.38
CA GLU A 36 -1.03 -0.07 -13.21
C GLU A 36 -1.58 -0.05 -14.63
N ALA A 37 -2.87 0.24 -14.78
CA ALA A 37 -3.48 0.35 -16.10
C ALA A 37 -2.89 1.50 -16.92
N LYS A 38 -2.33 2.50 -16.27
CA LYS A 38 -1.68 3.65 -16.93
C LYS A 38 -0.16 3.52 -16.96
N GLY A 39 0.36 2.33 -16.68
CA GLY A 39 1.79 2.00 -16.82
C GLY A 39 2.68 2.38 -15.66
N GLY A 40 2.14 2.81 -14.54
CA GLY A 40 2.94 3.16 -13.37
C GLY A 40 3.51 1.95 -12.66
N THR A 41 4.63 2.15 -11.96
CA THR A 41 5.27 1.13 -11.13
C THR A 41 4.98 1.43 -9.67
N ILE A 42 4.46 0.44 -8.94
CA ILE A 42 4.09 0.63 -7.54
C ILE A 42 5.21 0.17 -6.62
N LEU A 43 5.56 1.04 -5.68
CA LEU A 43 6.52 0.77 -4.62
C LEU A 43 5.81 0.79 -3.26
N GLY A 44 6.49 0.29 -2.24
CA GLY A 44 6.01 0.44 -0.89
C GLY A 44 5.03 -0.62 -0.44
N TYR A 45 5.13 -1.84 -0.94
CA TYR A 45 4.33 -2.96 -0.44
C TYR A 45 4.63 -3.20 1.03
N THR A 46 3.62 -3.53 1.83
CA THR A 46 3.78 -3.81 3.26
C THR A 46 3.17 -5.15 3.64
N SER A 47 3.64 -5.71 4.77
CA SER A 47 3.13 -6.97 5.28
C SER A 47 1.75 -6.82 5.90
N THR A 48 0.91 -7.85 5.76
CA THR A 48 -0.38 -7.93 6.44
C THR A 48 -0.27 -8.45 7.87
N GLU A 49 0.91 -8.79 8.32
CA GLU A 49 1.15 -9.56 9.53
C GLU A 49 0.56 -8.98 10.82
N SER A 50 0.57 -7.66 10.97
CA SER A 50 0.07 -7.00 12.18
C SER A 50 -1.37 -6.50 12.06
N TYR A 51 -2.11 -6.97 11.08
CA TYR A 51 -3.49 -6.54 10.81
C TYR A 51 -4.46 -7.71 10.95
N GLU A 52 -5.68 -7.39 11.39
CA GLU A 52 -6.78 -8.39 11.45
C GLU A 52 -7.95 -7.86 10.63
N PHE A 53 -8.23 -8.52 9.53
CA PHE A 53 -9.33 -8.17 8.62
C PHE A 53 -9.80 -9.41 7.90
N GLU A 54 -10.96 -9.36 7.26
CA GLU A 54 -11.51 -10.51 6.53
C GLU A 54 -11.15 -10.49 5.05
N ALA A 55 -11.19 -9.33 4.43
CA ALA A 55 -10.89 -9.21 3.01
C ALA A 55 -10.41 -7.80 2.68
N SER A 56 -9.60 -7.68 1.63
CA SER A 56 -9.15 -6.38 1.14
C SER A 56 -8.78 -6.45 -0.33
N LYS A 57 -9.22 -5.46 -1.10
CA LYS A 57 -8.78 -5.27 -2.49
C LYS A 57 -7.38 -4.71 -2.59
N ALA A 58 -6.81 -4.28 -1.46
CA ALA A 58 -5.44 -3.76 -1.40
C ALA A 58 -4.36 -4.84 -1.36
N LEU A 59 -4.73 -6.11 -1.32
CA LEU A 59 -3.77 -7.20 -1.32
C LEU A 59 -3.07 -7.32 -2.68
N VAL A 60 -1.82 -7.73 -2.63
CA VAL A 60 -1.05 -8.03 -3.84
C VAL A 60 -1.67 -9.27 -4.50
N GLU A 61 -1.92 -9.20 -5.79
CA GLU A 61 -2.49 -10.34 -6.51
C GLU A 61 -1.57 -11.55 -6.40
N GLY A 62 -2.11 -12.65 -5.92
CA GLY A 62 -1.36 -13.89 -5.73
C GLY A 62 -0.55 -13.95 -4.45
N ASP A 63 -0.61 -12.91 -3.60
CA ASP A 63 0.15 -12.91 -2.34
C ASP A 63 -0.64 -12.18 -1.24
N ASP A 64 -1.45 -12.93 -0.51
CA ASP A 64 -2.29 -12.39 0.56
C ASP A 64 -1.49 -11.94 1.79
N SER A 65 -0.18 -12.14 1.79
CA SER A 65 0.68 -11.68 2.89
C SER A 65 1.15 -10.24 2.74
N GLN A 66 0.80 -9.56 1.64
CA GLN A 66 1.22 -8.19 1.38
C GLN A 66 0.09 -7.30 0.89
N PHE A 67 0.11 -6.05 1.37
CA PHE A 67 -0.68 -4.96 0.80
C PHE A 67 0.12 -4.24 -0.28
N VAL A 68 -0.57 -3.62 -1.23
CA VAL A 68 0.07 -2.82 -2.30
C VAL A 68 0.56 -1.45 -1.82
N GLY A 69 0.44 -1.17 -0.54
CA GLY A 69 0.88 0.10 0.04
C GLY A 69 0.76 0.04 1.55
N LEU A 70 0.68 1.21 2.20
CA LEU A 70 0.56 1.29 3.65
C LEU A 70 -0.90 1.50 4.06
N CYS A 71 -1.44 0.55 4.83
CA CYS A 71 -2.77 0.66 5.43
C CYS A 71 -2.65 1.29 6.83
N ILE A 72 -3.36 2.37 7.06
CA ILE A 72 -3.36 3.09 8.34
C ILE A 72 -4.72 2.90 9.00
N ASP A 73 -4.72 2.42 10.24
CA ASP A 73 -5.93 2.23 11.02
C ASP A 73 -5.87 3.08 12.30
N GLU A 74 -6.34 4.32 12.19
CA GLU A 74 -6.36 5.25 13.32
C GLU A 74 -7.44 4.91 14.33
N ASP A 75 -8.45 4.14 13.95
CA ASP A 75 -9.54 3.76 14.85
C ASP A 75 -9.15 2.63 15.80
N ARG A 76 -8.39 1.65 15.30
CA ARG A 76 -8.04 0.45 16.07
C ARG A 76 -6.58 0.38 16.47
N GLN A 77 -5.70 0.98 15.68
CA GLN A 77 -4.25 0.93 15.91
C GLN A 77 -3.58 2.29 15.78
N PRO A 78 -4.13 3.35 16.41
CA PRO A 78 -3.52 4.68 16.27
C PRO A 78 -2.11 4.75 16.82
N GLU A 79 -1.77 3.91 17.80
CA GLU A 79 -0.42 3.86 18.39
C GLU A 79 0.64 3.35 17.41
N LEU A 80 0.23 2.69 16.33
CA LEU A 80 1.18 2.14 15.36
C LEU A 80 1.41 3.05 14.16
N THR A 81 0.59 4.09 13.99
CA THR A 81 0.61 4.92 12.78
C THR A 81 1.96 5.60 12.55
N GLU A 82 2.50 6.25 13.58
CA GLU A 82 3.77 6.98 13.43
C GLU A 82 4.92 6.06 13.03
N GLU A 83 5.04 4.92 13.69
CA GLU A 83 6.07 3.93 13.39
C GLU A 83 5.92 3.38 11.99
N ARG A 84 4.67 3.04 11.61
CA ARG A 84 4.38 2.52 10.27
C ARG A 84 4.76 3.51 9.18
N VAL A 85 4.38 4.77 9.35
CA VAL A 85 4.70 5.83 8.38
C VAL A 85 6.21 6.03 8.28
N ASN A 86 6.90 6.11 9.41
CA ASN A 86 8.35 6.32 9.41
C ASN A 86 9.10 5.17 8.75
N ASN A 87 8.74 3.94 9.06
CA ASN A 87 9.36 2.77 8.46
C ASN A 87 9.06 2.67 6.97
N TRP A 88 7.84 3.00 6.57
CA TRP A 88 7.43 2.98 5.18
C TRP A 88 8.19 4.02 4.35
N CYS A 89 8.37 5.21 4.89
CA CYS A 89 9.15 6.25 4.19
C CYS A 89 10.59 5.82 3.95
N LYS A 90 11.20 5.16 4.93
CA LYS A 90 12.55 4.61 4.75
C LYS A 90 12.59 3.52 3.70
N GLN A 91 11.59 2.64 3.71
CA GLN A 91 11.46 1.57 2.73
C GLN A 91 11.33 2.14 1.31
N ILE A 92 10.46 3.14 1.13
CA ILE A 92 10.25 3.76 -0.18
C ILE A 92 11.55 4.38 -0.69
N HIS A 93 12.27 5.07 0.18
CA HIS A 93 13.55 5.69 -0.19
C HIS A 93 14.53 4.62 -0.71
N GLU A 94 14.66 3.51 -0.01
CA GLU A 94 15.53 2.41 -0.42
C GLU A 94 15.09 1.79 -1.74
N GLU A 95 13.79 1.58 -1.92
CA GLU A 95 13.25 1.01 -3.15
C GLU A 95 13.44 1.93 -4.34
N MET A 96 13.30 3.24 -4.14
CA MET A 96 13.56 4.22 -5.19
C MET A 96 15.02 4.23 -5.61
N CYS A 97 15.93 4.14 -4.65
CA CYS A 97 17.37 4.07 -4.95
C CYS A 97 17.73 2.83 -5.76
N LEU A 98 17.13 1.68 -5.40
CA LEU A 98 17.33 0.44 -6.16
C LEU A 98 16.77 0.54 -7.57
N ALA A 99 15.61 1.16 -7.73
CA ALA A 99 15.01 1.34 -9.05
C ALA A 99 15.89 2.22 -9.95
N GLU A 100 16.50 3.26 -9.39
CA GLU A 100 17.43 4.12 -10.13
C GLU A 100 18.68 3.36 -10.58
N LEU A 101 19.19 2.46 -9.75
CA LEU A 101 20.34 1.65 -10.08
C LEU A 101 20.05 0.64 -11.18
N GLU A 102 18.82 0.14 -11.24
CA GLU A 102 18.40 -0.83 -12.26
C GLU A 102 18.00 -0.17 -13.57
N GLY A 103 17.56 1.06 -13.48
CA GLY A 103 17.05 1.80 -14.61
C GLY A 103 18.04 2.69 -15.29
#